data_36879b537fdc96e79d6b47134a2fc3d4
#
_entry.id   36879b537fdc96e79d6b47134a2fc3d4
#
_cell.length_a   1.000
_cell.length_b   1.000
_cell.length_c   1.000
_cell.angle_alpha   90.00
_cell.angle_beta   90.00
_cell.angle_gamma   90.00
#
_symmetry.space_group_name_H-M   'P 1'
#
loop_
_entity.id
_entity.type
_entity.pdbx_description
1 polymer ?
#
loop_
_entity_poly.entity_id
_entity_poly.type
_entity_poly.pdbx_seq_one_letter_code
_entity_poly.pdbx_strand_id
1 'polypeptide(L)'
;LQNYDDLYADVLLWVNNGWVDYCAPQLYWQIGHKTADYKTLINWWNRYSSNRPIFIGEDVERTVKFADVDNPSINQMPAKYALRSQMRNVSGVVLWYSKAVVDNVGNYATVLKNSYWKYPALQPLMPFIDDDRPRKPRKVKPIWTSDGYILFWTQPKGKDWDDKAVKYVIYRFARGEKVDIDDATHIIDITTDTFYKLPYVD
;
A
#
# COMPACT_ATOMS: atom_id res chain seq x y z
N LEU A 1 -10.61 -11.68 24.20
CA LEU A 1 -10.72 -12.70 23.13
C LEU A 1 -9.33 -12.93 22.55
N GLN A 2 -8.84 -14.14 22.59
CA GLN A 2 -7.56 -14.54 22.02
C GLN A 2 -7.80 -15.43 20.79
N ASN A 3 -7.02 -15.22 19.73
CA ASN A 3 -7.22 -15.98 18.49
C ASN A 3 -6.96 -17.47 18.71
N TYR A 4 -5.92 -17.81 19.46
CA TYR A 4 -5.53 -19.21 19.70
C TYR A 4 -6.53 -19.94 20.59
N ASP A 5 -6.79 -19.44 21.80
CA ASP A 5 -7.58 -20.14 22.81
C ASP A 5 -9.09 -20.04 22.56
N ASP A 6 -9.58 -18.85 22.15
CA ASP A 6 -11.02 -18.62 22.01
C ASP A 6 -11.55 -18.91 20.61
N LEU A 7 -10.72 -18.77 19.58
CA LEU A 7 -11.12 -18.93 18.17
C LEU A 7 -10.46 -20.14 17.48
N TYR A 8 -9.63 -20.89 18.20
CA TYR A 8 -8.88 -22.03 17.67
C TYR A 8 -8.07 -21.69 16.41
N ALA A 9 -7.59 -20.47 16.33
CA ALA A 9 -6.88 -19.93 15.17
C ALA A 9 -5.40 -19.68 15.49
N ASP A 10 -4.54 -20.63 15.15
CA ASP A 10 -3.09 -20.48 15.29
C ASP A 10 -2.50 -19.71 14.09
N VAL A 11 -2.65 -18.39 14.13
CA VAL A 11 -2.19 -17.52 13.05
C VAL A 11 -0.66 -17.56 12.89
N LEU A 12 0.08 -17.75 13.99
CA LEU A 12 1.55 -17.89 13.93
C LEU A 12 1.95 -19.16 13.20
N LEU A 13 1.26 -20.27 13.45
CA LEU A 13 1.48 -21.51 12.72
C LEU A 13 1.24 -21.30 11.21
N TRP A 14 0.17 -20.60 10.84
CA TRP A 14 -0.18 -20.37 9.43
C TRP A 14 0.86 -19.54 8.70
N VAL A 15 1.33 -18.43 9.29
CA VAL A 15 2.38 -17.60 8.67
C VAL A 15 3.74 -18.30 8.64
N ASN A 16 4.10 -19.03 9.71
CA ASN A 16 5.38 -19.74 9.80
C ASN A 16 5.49 -20.88 8.78
N ASN A 17 4.37 -21.57 8.50
CA ASN A 17 4.33 -22.63 7.49
C ASN A 17 4.00 -22.11 6.08
N GLY A 18 3.79 -20.80 5.91
CA GLY A 18 3.49 -20.24 4.60
C GLY A 18 2.12 -20.62 4.05
N TRP A 19 1.15 -20.94 4.92
CA TRP A 19 -0.21 -21.32 4.50
C TRP A 19 -1.07 -20.11 4.14
N VAL A 20 -0.61 -18.92 4.45
CA VAL A 20 -1.24 -17.64 4.09
C VAL A 20 -0.25 -16.73 3.40
N ASP A 21 -0.71 -15.94 2.45
CA ASP A 21 0.12 -15.00 1.69
C ASP A 21 0.32 -13.68 2.41
N TYR A 22 -0.66 -13.26 3.20
CA TYR A 22 -0.60 -12.06 4.02
C TYR A 22 -1.52 -12.17 5.23
N CYS A 23 -1.39 -11.25 6.19
CA CYS A 23 -2.35 -11.09 7.28
C CYS A 23 -2.91 -9.67 7.30
N ALA A 24 -4.20 -9.55 7.64
CA ALA A 24 -4.88 -8.28 7.83
C ALA A 24 -5.49 -8.17 9.24
N PRO A 25 -4.65 -8.00 10.28
CA PRO A 25 -5.14 -7.93 11.66
C PRO A 25 -5.95 -6.66 11.89
N GLN A 26 -7.05 -6.77 12.63
CA GLN A 26 -7.91 -5.66 13.02
C GLN A 26 -7.33 -4.94 14.24
N LEU A 27 -6.53 -3.90 14.01
CA LEU A 27 -5.96 -3.07 15.06
C LEU A 27 -6.80 -1.79 15.23
N TYR A 28 -8.05 -1.96 15.62
CA TYR A 28 -9.06 -0.88 15.67
C TYR A 28 -8.91 0.07 16.87
N TRP A 29 -8.10 -0.32 17.85
CA TRP A 29 -7.93 0.46 19.08
C TRP A 29 -6.93 1.60 18.90
N GLN A 30 -6.95 2.51 19.83
CA GLN A 30 -6.03 3.64 19.88
C GLN A 30 -4.67 3.26 20.48
N ILE A 31 -3.69 4.10 20.23
CA ILE A 31 -2.41 4.08 20.94
C ILE A 31 -2.70 4.39 22.41
N GLY A 32 -2.15 3.61 23.32
CA GLY A 32 -2.41 3.75 24.77
C GLY A 32 -3.62 2.98 25.29
N HIS A 33 -4.33 2.21 24.45
CA HIS A 33 -5.44 1.39 24.92
C HIS A 33 -4.98 0.34 25.94
N LYS A 34 -5.66 0.24 27.09
CA LYS A 34 -5.21 -0.57 28.24
C LYS A 34 -4.95 -2.04 27.93
N THR A 35 -5.77 -2.66 27.10
CA THR A 35 -5.72 -4.13 26.85
C THR A 35 -5.36 -4.49 25.40
N ALA A 36 -5.41 -3.52 24.48
CA ALA A 36 -5.17 -3.75 23.04
C ALA A 36 -4.48 -2.52 22.44
N ASP A 37 -3.36 -2.11 23.04
CA ASP A 37 -2.60 -0.96 22.58
C ASP A 37 -2.11 -1.14 21.15
N TYR A 38 -2.48 -0.21 20.28
CA TYR A 38 -2.12 -0.22 18.86
C TYR A 38 -0.61 -0.35 18.63
N LYS A 39 0.20 0.41 19.40
CA LYS A 39 1.67 0.38 19.26
C LYS A 39 2.25 -0.99 19.60
N THR A 40 1.76 -1.60 20.66
CA THR A 40 2.18 -2.93 21.07
C THR A 40 1.81 -3.98 20.01
N LEU A 41 0.57 -3.93 19.53
CA LEU A 41 0.06 -4.90 18.56
C LEU A 41 0.75 -4.77 17.19
N ILE A 42 0.97 -3.57 16.67
CA ILE A 42 1.64 -3.41 15.36
C ILE A 42 3.11 -3.88 15.42
N ASN A 43 3.81 -3.63 16.53
CA ASN A 43 5.17 -4.13 16.73
C ASN A 43 5.20 -5.65 16.78
N TRP A 44 4.22 -6.27 17.44
CA TRP A 44 4.09 -7.71 17.52
C TRP A 44 3.89 -8.32 16.12
N TRP A 45 2.93 -7.81 15.34
CA TRP A 45 2.67 -8.26 13.98
C TRP A 45 3.87 -8.06 13.05
N ASN A 46 4.53 -6.91 13.13
CA ASN A 46 5.75 -6.67 12.36
C ASN A 46 6.86 -7.67 12.67
N ARG A 47 7.01 -8.04 13.95
CA ARG A 47 8.05 -8.97 14.40
C ARG A 47 7.75 -10.42 13.98
N TYR A 48 6.51 -10.85 14.07
CA TYR A 48 6.11 -12.25 13.91
C TYR A 48 5.42 -12.55 12.57
N SER A 49 5.61 -11.72 11.57
CA SER A 49 5.02 -11.88 10.24
C SER A 49 5.65 -12.99 9.39
N SER A 50 6.79 -13.55 9.79
CA SER A 50 7.58 -14.51 8.99
C SER A 50 7.80 -14.05 7.53
N ASN A 51 8.10 -12.77 7.35
CA ASN A 51 8.26 -12.09 6.05
C ASN A 51 7.00 -12.09 5.16
N ARG A 52 5.83 -12.37 5.72
CA ARG A 52 4.55 -12.15 5.04
C ARG A 52 4.14 -10.68 5.16
N PRO A 53 3.60 -10.06 4.12
CA PRO A 53 3.07 -8.71 4.20
C PRO A 53 1.95 -8.60 5.24
N ILE A 54 1.98 -7.53 6.03
CA ILE A 54 0.93 -7.21 7.00
C ILE A 54 0.17 -5.98 6.51
N PHE A 55 -1.14 -6.08 6.41
CA PHE A 55 -2.04 -4.97 6.11
C PHE A 55 -2.87 -4.64 7.34
N ILE A 56 -2.58 -3.52 7.98
CA ILE A 56 -3.24 -3.16 9.23
C ILE A 56 -4.70 -2.79 8.99
N GLY A 57 -5.63 -3.55 9.57
CA GLY A 57 -7.03 -3.16 9.66
C GLY A 57 -7.17 -1.99 10.62
N GLU A 58 -7.66 -0.86 10.14
CA GLU A 58 -7.83 0.37 10.90
C GLU A 58 -9.27 0.84 10.92
N ASP A 59 -9.78 1.16 12.11
CA ASP A 59 -11.09 1.81 12.28
C ASP A 59 -10.91 3.32 12.09
N VAL A 60 -11.46 3.84 11.00
CA VAL A 60 -11.38 5.25 10.63
C VAL A 60 -12.03 6.15 11.65
N GLU A 61 -13.24 5.79 12.10
CA GLU A 61 -13.98 6.61 13.07
C GLU A 61 -13.28 6.67 14.42
N ARG A 62 -12.83 5.52 14.93
CA ARG A 62 -12.09 5.47 16.21
C ARG A 62 -10.78 6.24 16.13
N THR A 63 -10.09 6.19 14.98
CA THR A 63 -8.84 6.90 14.80
C THR A 63 -9.00 8.42 14.90
N VAL A 64 -10.12 8.97 14.44
CA VAL A 64 -10.34 10.44 14.43
C VAL A 64 -11.28 10.96 15.50
N LYS A 65 -12.16 10.10 16.06
CA LYS A 65 -13.15 10.50 17.07
C LYS A 65 -12.79 10.05 18.48
N PHE A 66 -12.16 8.88 18.62
CA PHE A 66 -11.81 8.26 19.89
C PHE A 66 -10.32 7.96 19.95
N ALA A 67 -9.54 8.96 19.62
CA ALA A 67 -8.10 8.80 19.38
C ALA A 67 -7.30 8.46 20.65
N ASP A 68 -7.81 8.77 21.81
CA ASP A 68 -7.16 8.55 23.09
C ASP A 68 -8.18 8.10 24.13
N VAL A 69 -7.82 7.18 25.05
CA VAL A 69 -8.71 6.73 26.12
C VAL A 69 -9.00 7.86 27.08
N ASP A 70 -8.01 8.68 27.36
CA ASP A 70 -8.10 9.77 28.32
C ASP A 70 -8.46 11.11 27.66
N ASN A 71 -8.28 11.21 26.32
CA ASN A 71 -8.64 12.40 25.54
C ASN A 71 -9.18 12.03 24.13
N PRO A 72 -10.47 11.73 24.03
CA PRO A 72 -11.09 11.27 22.78
C PRO A 72 -11.11 12.32 21.65
N SER A 73 -10.75 13.58 21.94
CA SER A 73 -10.65 14.63 20.92
C SER A 73 -9.34 14.62 20.14
N ILE A 74 -8.34 13.88 20.57
CA ILE A 74 -7.02 13.81 19.91
C ILE A 74 -7.05 12.82 18.75
N ASN A 75 -6.91 13.32 17.53
CA ASN A 75 -6.77 12.51 16.33
C ASN A 75 -5.39 11.81 16.29
N GLN A 76 -5.36 10.49 16.32
CA GLN A 76 -4.11 9.69 16.29
C GLN A 76 -3.65 9.28 14.91
N MET A 77 -4.32 9.69 13.84
CA MET A 77 -3.93 9.34 12.48
C MET A 77 -2.44 9.63 12.19
N PRO A 78 -1.89 10.83 12.51
CA PRO A 78 -0.47 11.09 12.29
C PRO A 78 0.45 10.13 13.02
N ALA A 79 0.15 9.84 14.30
CA ALA A 79 0.97 8.93 15.12
C ALA A 79 0.93 7.49 14.61
N LYS A 80 -0.25 6.99 14.21
CA LYS A 80 -0.40 5.66 13.63
C LYS A 80 0.35 5.53 12.29
N TYR A 81 0.27 6.55 11.42
CA TYR A 81 1.01 6.54 10.14
C TYR A 81 2.52 6.63 10.36
N ALA A 82 2.99 7.43 11.31
CA ALA A 82 4.41 7.48 11.69
C ALA A 82 4.92 6.13 12.24
N LEU A 83 4.13 5.43 13.03
CA LEU A 83 4.49 4.08 13.49
C LEU A 83 4.59 3.10 12.32
N ARG A 84 3.62 3.10 11.41
CA ARG A 84 3.63 2.21 10.23
C ARG A 84 4.83 2.40 9.33
N SER A 85 5.23 3.65 9.07
CA SER A 85 6.38 3.95 8.21
C SER A 85 7.71 3.40 8.74
N GLN A 86 7.78 3.05 10.02
CA GLN A 86 8.95 2.45 10.65
C GLN A 86 8.93 0.91 10.60
N MET A 87 7.84 0.30 10.13
CA MET A 87 7.62 -1.14 10.18
C MET A 87 7.89 -1.79 8.82
N ARG A 88 8.96 -2.58 8.74
CA ARG A 88 9.40 -3.20 7.48
C ARG A 88 8.35 -4.12 6.83
N ASN A 89 7.61 -4.89 7.65
CA ASN A 89 6.68 -5.90 7.15
C ASN A 89 5.23 -5.37 7.07
N VAL A 90 4.98 -4.11 7.49
CA VAL A 90 3.67 -3.48 7.35
C VAL A 90 3.60 -2.82 5.98
N SER A 91 2.91 -3.48 5.06
CA SER A 91 2.87 -3.13 3.64
C SER A 91 1.69 -2.24 3.26
N GLY A 92 0.71 -2.07 4.16
CA GLY A 92 -0.47 -1.28 3.84
C GLY A 92 -1.52 -1.25 4.94
N VAL A 93 -2.69 -0.75 4.59
CA VAL A 93 -3.82 -0.56 5.48
C VAL A 93 -5.10 -1.02 4.82
N VAL A 94 -5.96 -1.66 5.60
CA VAL A 94 -7.35 -1.96 5.25
C VAL A 94 -8.25 -1.07 6.09
N LEU A 95 -8.91 -0.12 5.46
CA LEU A 95 -9.74 0.86 6.15
C LEU A 95 -11.13 0.31 6.47
N TRP A 96 -11.49 0.30 7.71
CA TRP A 96 -12.82 0.01 8.21
C TRP A 96 -13.51 1.34 8.58
N TYR A 97 -14.63 1.71 8.03
CA TYR A 97 -15.30 1.05 6.94
C TYR A 97 -15.46 2.06 5.79
N SER A 98 -15.79 1.59 4.61
CA SER A 98 -15.80 2.43 3.39
C SER A 98 -16.65 3.70 3.51
N LYS A 99 -17.83 3.63 4.16
CA LYS A 99 -18.69 4.80 4.37
C LYS A 99 -17.99 5.91 5.16
N ALA A 100 -17.22 5.57 6.20
CA ALA A 100 -16.48 6.58 6.98
C ALA A 100 -15.42 7.31 6.15
N VAL A 101 -14.82 6.62 5.17
CA VAL A 101 -13.89 7.21 4.21
C VAL A 101 -14.62 8.10 3.21
N VAL A 102 -15.74 7.62 2.64
CA VAL A 102 -16.57 8.38 1.68
C VAL A 102 -17.15 9.64 2.31
N ASP A 103 -17.65 9.54 3.53
CA ASP A 103 -18.18 10.68 4.29
C ASP A 103 -17.06 11.61 4.81
N ASN A 104 -15.81 11.25 4.59
CA ASN A 104 -14.64 12.02 5.03
C ASN A 104 -14.67 12.35 6.54
N VAL A 105 -15.03 11.39 7.36
CA VAL A 105 -15.16 11.58 8.81
C VAL A 105 -13.86 12.13 9.40
N GLY A 106 -13.95 13.23 10.14
CA GLY A 106 -12.79 13.90 10.75
C GLY A 106 -11.71 14.31 9.76
N ASN A 107 -12.07 14.58 8.50
CA ASN A 107 -11.16 14.88 7.38
C ASN A 107 -10.17 13.73 7.04
N TYR A 108 -10.48 12.50 7.44
CA TYR A 108 -9.58 11.36 7.26
C TYR A 108 -9.17 11.16 5.80
N ALA A 109 -10.14 11.09 4.88
CA ALA A 109 -9.86 10.87 3.45
C ALA A 109 -9.08 12.03 2.82
N THR A 110 -9.39 13.28 3.20
CA THR A 110 -8.66 14.47 2.75
C THR A 110 -7.19 14.43 3.18
N VAL A 111 -6.92 14.15 4.46
CA VAL A 111 -5.56 14.04 4.99
C VAL A 111 -4.83 12.86 4.35
N LEU A 112 -5.50 11.71 4.19
CA LEU A 112 -4.95 10.53 3.54
C LEU A 112 -4.46 10.86 2.14
N LYS A 113 -5.32 11.44 1.31
CA LYS A 113 -5.03 11.80 -0.09
C LYS A 113 -3.91 12.83 -0.20
N ASN A 114 -3.91 13.85 0.66
CA ASN A 114 -3.00 14.98 0.51
C ASN A 114 -1.63 14.77 1.17
N SER A 115 -1.53 13.82 2.10
CA SER A 115 -0.31 13.61 2.89
C SER A 115 0.26 12.20 2.75
N TYR A 116 -0.50 11.17 3.11
CA TYR A 116 0.05 9.82 3.24
C TYR A 116 -0.04 9.00 1.95
N TRP A 117 -1.10 9.20 1.14
CA TRP A 117 -1.33 8.51 -0.14
C TRP A 117 -1.31 9.49 -1.31
N LYS A 118 -0.44 10.48 -1.21
CA LYS A 118 -0.26 11.51 -2.24
C LYS A 118 0.22 10.92 -3.58
N TYR A 119 1.03 9.90 -3.51
CA TYR A 119 1.62 9.24 -4.67
C TYR A 119 1.05 7.82 -4.83
N PRO A 120 0.97 7.30 -6.06
CA PRO A 120 0.63 5.90 -6.30
C PRO A 120 1.62 4.98 -5.59
N ALA A 121 1.17 3.81 -5.17
CA ALA A 121 2.02 2.80 -4.57
C ALA A 121 1.99 1.52 -5.40
N LEU A 122 3.13 0.87 -5.53
CA LEU A 122 3.22 -0.47 -6.08
C LEU A 122 2.70 -1.48 -5.06
N GLN A 123 2.20 -2.60 -5.54
CA GLN A 123 1.87 -3.73 -4.67
C GLN A 123 3.17 -4.27 -4.04
N PRO A 124 3.12 -4.71 -2.77
CA PRO A 124 4.29 -5.32 -2.15
C PRO A 124 4.72 -6.57 -2.91
N LEU A 125 6.02 -6.76 -3.03
CA LEU A 125 6.58 -7.97 -3.63
C LEU A 125 6.24 -9.18 -2.77
N MET A 126 5.84 -10.26 -3.43
CA MET A 126 5.56 -11.56 -2.82
C MET A 126 6.41 -12.65 -3.49
N PRO A 127 7.74 -12.64 -3.27
CA PRO A 127 8.67 -13.53 -3.98
C PRO A 127 8.46 -15.01 -3.64
N PHE A 128 7.73 -15.31 -2.59
CA PHE A 128 7.32 -16.67 -2.23
C PHE A 128 6.15 -17.20 -3.08
N ILE A 129 5.47 -16.33 -3.85
CA ILE A 129 4.46 -16.72 -4.84
C ILE A 129 5.12 -16.78 -6.23
N ASP A 130 5.79 -15.67 -6.60
CA ASP A 130 6.47 -15.51 -7.87
C ASP A 130 7.62 -14.50 -7.70
N ASP A 131 8.84 -14.89 -8.05
CA ASP A 131 10.05 -14.06 -8.03
C ASP A 131 10.60 -13.75 -9.43
N ASP A 132 9.93 -14.22 -10.48
CA ASP A 132 10.30 -13.96 -11.85
C ASP A 132 10.12 -12.47 -12.21
N ARG A 133 11.18 -11.90 -12.74
CA ARG A 133 11.15 -10.49 -13.18
C ARG A 133 10.45 -10.36 -14.52
N PRO A 134 9.45 -9.47 -14.64
CA PRO A 134 8.78 -9.23 -15.89
C PRO A 134 9.77 -8.70 -16.94
N ARG A 135 9.59 -9.11 -18.19
CA ARG A 135 10.41 -8.62 -19.29
C ARG A 135 10.12 -7.15 -19.58
N LYS A 136 11.15 -6.42 -20.00
CA LYS A 136 11.05 -5.00 -20.35
C LYS A 136 10.09 -4.77 -21.53
N PRO A 137 9.30 -3.67 -21.52
CA PRO A 137 8.54 -3.22 -22.68
C PRO A 137 9.45 -3.07 -23.89
N ARG A 138 8.92 -3.36 -25.09
CA ARG A 138 9.68 -3.34 -26.34
C ARG A 138 9.22 -2.19 -27.23
N LYS A 139 10.10 -1.74 -28.13
CA LYS A 139 9.77 -0.70 -29.13
C LYS A 139 9.12 0.54 -28.52
N VAL A 140 9.66 1.00 -27.39
CA VAL A 140 9.19 2.24 -26.77
C VAL A 140 9.45 3.40 -27.72
N LYS A 141 8.39 4.11 -28.15
CA LYS A 141 8.46 5.21 -29.13
C LYS A 141 7.62 6.40 -28.68
N PRO A 142 8.20 7.59 -28.70
CA PRO A 142 7.45 8.84 -28.53
C PRO A 142 6.87 9.32 -29.84
N ILE A 143 5.67 9.87 -29.81
CA ILE A 143 5.03 10.56 -30.93
C ILE A 143 4.47 11.88 -30.44
N TRP A 144 4.81 12.97 -31.11
CA TRP A 144 4.22 14.28 -30.89
C TRP A 144 2.91 14.39 -31.68
N THR A 145 1.87 14.88 -31.03
CA THR A 145 0.58 15.16 -31.64
C THR A 145 0.12 16.58 -31.30
N SER A 146 -0.93 17.05 -31.94
CA SER A 146 -1.54 18.34 -31.62
C SER A 146 -2.00 18.45 -30.16
N ASP A 147 -2.32 17.32 -29.54
CA ASP A 147 -2.89 17.27 -28.20
C ASP A 147 -1.87 16.91 -27.11
N GLY A 148 -0.60 16.71 -27.47
CA GLY A 148 0.46 16.37 -26.53
C GLY A 148 1.38 15.27 -27.04
N TYR A 149 2.15 14.76 -26.10
CA TYR A 149 3.15 13.74 -26.33
C TYR A 149 2.59 12.36 -25.95
N ILE A 150 2.65 11.40 -26.88
CA ILE A 150 2.18 10.04 -26.63
C ILE A 150 3.38 9.09 -26.65
N LEU A 151 3.52 8.34 -25.58
CA LEU A 151 4.50 7.28 -25.45
C LEU A 151 3.82 5.94 -25.76
N PHE A 152 4.29 5.21 -26.76
CA PHE A 152 3.82 3.88 -27.11
C PHE A 152 4.88 2.82 -26.81
N TRP A 153 4.43 1.62 -26.50
CA TRP A 153 5.29 0.46 -26.39
C TRP A 153 4.58 -0.82 -26.84
N THR A 154 5.36 -1.85 -27.04
CA THR A 154 4.83 -3.18 -27.33
C THR A 154 4.96 -4.04 -26.07
N GLN A 155 3.90 -4.75 -25.75
CA GLN A 155 3.89 -5.71 -24.65
C GLN A 155 5.06 -6.71 -24.80
N PRO A 156 5.80 -7.00 -23.73
CA PRO A 156 6.81 -8.05 -23.76
C PRO A 156 6.13 -9.40 -24.01
N LYS A 157 6.81 -10.28 -24.76
CA LYS A 157 6.36 -11.65 -24.93
C LYS A 157 6.69 -12.44 -23.67
N GLY A 158 5.68 -12.97 -23.00
CA GLY A 158 5.85 -13.97 -21.93
C GLY A 158 6.30 -15.32 -22.51
N LYS A 159 6.84 -16.19 -21.69
CA LYS A 159 7.04 -17.61 -22.03
C LYS A 159 5.69 -18.32 -21.99
N ASP A 160 4.96 -18.07 -20.92
CA ASP A 160 3.67 -18.64 -20.62
C ASP A 160 2.59 -17.53 -20.49
N TRP A 161 1.36 -17.90 -20.23
CA TRP A 161 0.24 -16.96 -20.16
C TRP A 161 0.33 -16.02 -18.96
N ASP A 162 0.90 -16.48 -17.84
CA ASP A 162 1.10 -15.79 -16.59
C ASP A 162 2.30 -14.82 -16.60
N ASP A 163 3.28 -15.05 -17.48
CA ASP A 163 4.40 -14.13 -17.73
C ASP A 163 3.97 -12.82 -18.43
N LYS A 164 2.70 -12.63 -18.75
CA LYS A 164 2.25 -11.43 -19.45
C LYS A 164 2.19 -10.23 -18.49
N ALA A 165 2.81 -9.14 -18.91
CA ALA A 165 2.66 -7.88 -18.19
C ALA A 165 1.17 -7.45 -18.17
N VAL A 166 0.60 -7.32 -16.99
CA VAL A 166 -0.79 -6.89 -16.79
C VAL A 166 -0.90 -5.40 -16.48
N LYS A 167 0.20 -4.80 -16.02
CA LYS A 167 0.29 -3.36 -15.71
C LYS A 167 1.66 -2.81 -16.08
N TYR A 168 1.69 -1.53 -16.41
CA TYR A 168 2.89 -0.76 -16.69
C TYR A 168 2.93 0.44 -15.74
N VAL A 169 4.09 0.69 -15.15
CA VAL A 169 4.32 1.84 -14.30
C VAL A 169 5.05 2.90 -15.10
N ILE A 170 4.49 4.10 -15.16
CA ILE A 170 5.07 5.23 -15.87
C ILE A 170 5.77 6.13 -14.87
N TYR A 171 7.07 6.29 -15.05
CA TYR A 171 7.89 7.17 -14.25
C TYR A 171 8.29 8.41 -15.03
N ARG A 172 8.47 9.53 -14.33
CA ARG A 172 9.03 10.76 -14.88
C ARG A 172 10.16 11.26 -14.00
N PHE A 173 11.33 11.43 -14.61
CA PHE A 173 12.51 11.99 -14.00
C PHE A 173 12.93 13.28 -14.69
N ALA A 174 13.54 14.22 -13.98
CA ALA A 174 14.13 15.39 -14.59
C ALA A 174 15.36 15.02 -15.43
N ARG A 175 15.73 15.88 -16.38
CA ARG A 175 16.92 15.63 -17.21
C ARG A 175 18.18 15.60 -16.35
N GLY A 176 18.92 14.50 -16.40
CA GLY A 176 20.15 14.30 -15.62
C GLY A 176 19.93 13.78 -14.20
N GLU A 177 18.69 13.61 -13.78
CA GLU A 177 18.35 12.99 -12.52
C GLU A 177 18.67 11.49 -12.53
N LYS A 178 19.12 10.96 -11.38
CA LYS A 178 19.36 9.52 -11.24
C LYS A 178 18.01 8.79 -11.23
N VAL A 179 17.87 7.80 -12.10
CA VAL A 179 16.67 6.96 -12.13
C VAL A 179 16.61 6.09 -10.88
N ASP A 180 15.58 6.29 -10.07
CA ASP A 180 15.26 5.48 -8.91
C ASP A 180 13.81 5.01 -9.02
N ILE A 181 13.60 3.74 -9.36
CA ILE A 181 12.26 3.15 -9.54
C ILE A 181 11.60 2.75 -8.22
N ASP A 182 12.33 2.81 -7.10
CA ASP A 182 11.79 2.55 -5.77
C ASP A 182 11.18 3.82 -5.16
N ASP A 183 11.46 4.99 -5.73
CA ASP A 183 10.86 6.25 -5.32
C ASP A 183 9.51 6.48 -6.00
N ALA A 184 8.44 6.25 -5.25
CA ALA A 184 7.06 6.42 -5.71
C ALA A 184 6.70 7.86 -6.11
N THR A 185 7.48 8.86 -5.70
CA THR A 185 7.23 10.27 -6.07
C THR A 185 7.38 10.53 -7.57
N HIS A 186 8.11 9.66 -8.26
CA HIS A 186 8.31 9.69 -9.71
C HIS A 186 7.26 8.93 -10.51
N ILE A 187 6.37 8.20 -9.85
CA ILE A 187 5.27 7.49 -10.52
C ILE A 187 4.22 8.52 -10.94
N ILE A 188 3.97 8.64 -12.24
CA ILE A 188 2.94 9.53 -12.77
C ILE A 188 1.66 8.78 -13.15
N ASP A 189 1.77 7.48 -13.45
CA ASP A 189 0.61 6.63 -13.71
C ASP A 189 0.94 5.14 -13.59
N ILE A 190 -0.11 4.33 -13.40
CA ILE A 190 -0.07 2.86 -13.47
C ILE A 190 -1.21 2.42 -14.39
N THR A 191 -0.87 1.96 -15.60
CA THR A 191 -1.85 1.67 -16.65
C THR A 191 -1.80 0.20 -17.10
N THR A 192 -2.90 -0.29 -17.64
CA THR A 192 -2.99 -1.57 -18.37
C THR A 192 -2.78 -1.40 -19.88
N ASP A 193 -2.82 -0.16 -20.36
CA ASP A 193 -2.65 0.16 -21.76
C ASP A 193 -1.18 0.06 -22.20
N THR A 194 -0.95 -0.04 -23.50
CA THR A 194 0.40 -0.02 -24.11
C THR A 194 0.76 1.35 -24.67
N PHE A 195 0.12 2.38 -24.17
CA PHE A 195 0.43 3.78 -24.44
C PHE A 195 0.15 4.66 -23.24
N TYR A 196 0.77 5.82 -23.20
CA TYR A 196 0.51 6.86 -22.21
C TYR A 196 0.54 8.25 -22.87
N LYS A 197 -0.47 9.05 -22.62
CA LYS A 197 -0.57 10.42 -23.14
C LYS A 197 -0.13 11.42 -22.08
N LEU A 198 0.94 12.14 -22.37
CA LEU A 198 1.38 13.29 -21.57
C LEU A 198 0.75 14.55 -22.20
N PRO A 199 -0.19 15.21 -21.51
CA PRO A 199 -0.72 16.46 -21.99
C PRO A 199 0.37 17.53 -22.05
N TYR A 200 0.18 18.55 -22.89
CA TYR A 200 0.98 19.75 -22.79
C TYR A 200 0.77 20.37 -21.42
N VAL A 201 1.86 20.76 -20.79
CA VAL A 201 1.84 21.60 -19.59
C VAL A 201 2.27 22.98 -20.12
N ASP A 202 1.33 23.91 -20.07
CA ASP A 202 1.59 25.33 -20.40
C ASP A 202 2.56 25.94 -19.38
#